data_9c0249fc6b7c591c42fec51eafbf6621
#
_entry.id   9c0249fc6b7c591c42fec51eafbf6621
#
_cell.length_a   1.000
_cell.length_b   1.000
_cell.length_c   1.000
_cell.angle_alpha   90.00
_cell.angle_beta   90.00
_cell.angle_gamma   90.00
#
_symmetry.space_group_name_H-M   'P 1'
#
loop_
_entity.id
_entity.type
_entity.pdbx_description
1 polymer ?
#
loop_
_entity_poly.entity_id
_entity_poly.type
_entity_poly.pdbx_seq_one_letter_code
_entity_poly.pdbx_strand_id
1 'polypeptide(L)'
;MTLRTTAIVAAVATIAMAGSAVARDQIKIVGSSTVFPFSTAVAEAFGKSTGNPTPVVESTGSGGGLKLFCQGVGTDTPDITNASRRMKAKEFKLCNSNGVTDIIESVVGFDGIVVANTKNAPEFKLTREILFKALAKGQGEPTMWNEIDPSLPAAKIEVLGPPPSSGTRDAFEELAIQAGCKKSGLDKATCKAVEIRDDGAYVDAGENDNLIVSKLEANANAVGVFGFSFLDQNADKLKGAVIGGVAPTFDNIASGDYPVSRSMYFYIKKAHVGVVPGVMEYAAEFVSGDASGDEGYLTEKGLIPLPVAAHTDNAAKVMSQSVMSGNEGLK
;
A
#
# COMPACT_ATOMS: atom_id res chain seq x y z
N MET A 1 -67.94 -56.56 -25.97
CA MET A 1 -66.82 -56.71 -25.02
C MET A 1 -65.77 -55.67 -25.40
N THR A 2 -65.86 -54.47 -24.83
CA THR A 2 -65.05 -53.26 -25.20
C THR A 2 -64.10 -52.98 -24.04
N LEU A 3 -62.82 -53.21 -24.29
CA LEU A 3 -61.73 -52.79 -23.37
C LEU A 3 -61.53 -51.29 -23.46
N ARG A 4 -61.67 -50.60 -22.34
CA ARG A 4 -61.32 -49.20 -22.16
C ARG A 4 -59.89 -49.15 -21.63
N THR A 5 -58.97 -48.66 -22.43
CA THR A 5 -57.60 -48.40 -22.05
C THR A 5 -57.50 -47.01 -21.36
N THR A 6 -57.20 -46.98 -20.08
CA THR A 6 -57.01 -45.76 -19.31
C THR A 6 -55.52 -45.34 -19.40
N ALA A 7 -55.24 -44.22 -20.06
CA ALA A 7 -53.93 -43.65 -20.11
C ALA A 7 -53.65 -42.80 -18.85
N ILE A 8 -52.67 -43.20 -18.04
CA ILE A 8 -52.15 -42.43 -16.89
C ILE A 8 -51.07 -41.45 -17.40
N VAL A 9 -51.38 -40.16 -17.37
CA VAL A 9 -50.40 -39.11 -17.63
C VAL A 9 -49.66 -38.84 -16.33
N ALA A 10 -48.38 -39.23 -16.26
CA ALA A 10 -47.49 -38.90 -15.17
C ALA A 10 -46.90 -37.49 -15.42
N ALA A 11 -47.35 -36.50 -14.66
CA ALA A 11 -46.77 -35.17 -14.64
C ALA A 11 -45.47 -35.20 -13.82
N VAL A 12 -44.32 -35.10 -14.49
CA VAL A 12 -43.00 -34.92 -13.84
C VAL A 12 -42.87 -33.45 -13.46
N ALA A 13 -43.05 -33.14 -12.18
CA ALA A 13 -42.74 -31.82 -11.63
C ALA A 13 -41.22 -31.68 -11.48
N THR A 14 -40.59 -30.97 -12.40
CA THR A 14 -39.18 -30.51 -12.27
C THR A 14 -39.13 -29.42 -11.19
N ILE A 15 -38.77 -29.80 -9.98
CA ILE A 15 -38.39 -28.84 -8.92
C ILE A 15 -37.04 -28.25 -9.35
N ALA A 16 -37.04 -27.03 -9.88
CA ALA A 16 -35.85 -26.22 -10.03
C ALA A 16 -35.35 -25.89 -8.62
N MET A 17 -34.35 -26.62 -8.14
CA MET A 17 -33.54 -26.19 -7.00
C MET A 17 -32.82 -24.89 -7.41
N ALA A 18 -33.44 -23.75 -7.15
CA ALA A 18 -32.75 -22.50 -7.06
C ALA A 18 -31.75 -22.67 -5.88
N GLY A 19 -30.52 -23.03 -6.18
CA GLY A 19 -29.43 -22.99 -5.21
C GLY A 19 -29.39 -21.57 -4.66
N SER A 20 -29.80 -21.42 -3.39
CA SER A 20 -29.55 -20.19 -2.66
C SER A 20 -28.04 -19.95 -2.73
N ALA A 21 -27.60 -18.99 -3.52
CA ALA A 21 -26.24 -18.47 -3.41
C ALA A 21 -26.12 -18.03 -1.95
N VAL A 22 -25.36 -18.76 -1.16
CA VAL A 22 -25.02 -18.34 0.21
C VAL A 22 -24.30 -17.03 0.05
N ALA A 23 -25.02 -15.93 0.31
CA ALA A 23 -24.41 -14.62 0.35
C ALA A 23 -23.32 -14.68 1.43
N ARG A 24 -22.09 -14.43 1.05
CA ARG A 24 -21.00 -14.30 2.01
C ARG A 24 -21.30 -13.09 2.91
N ASP A 25 -21.25 -13.27 4.20
CA ASP A 25 -21.52 -12.26 5.22
C ASP A 25 -20.28 -11.49 5.67
N GLN A 26 -19.08 -11.88 5.18
CA GLN A 26 -17.81 -11.30 5.56
C GLN A 26 -17.11 -10.66 4.33
N ILE A 27 -16.69 -9.42 4.47
CA ILE A 27 -15.97 -8.68 3.43
C ILE A 27 -14.61 -9.31 3.19
N LYS A 28 -14.24 -9.50 1.92
CA LYS A 28 -12.93 -9.99 1.48
C LYS A 28 -12.13 -8.87 0.80
N ILE A 29 -10.98 -8.55 1.39
CA ILE A 29 -10.06 -7.50 0.95
C ILE A 29 -8.71 -8.13 0.60
N VAL A 30 -8.15 -7.80 -0.55
CA VAL A 30 -6.86 -8.31 -1.00
C VAL A 30 -5.98 -7.15 -1.47
N GLY A 31 -4.67 -7.34 -1.60
CA GLY A 31 -3.84 -6.37 -2.31
C GLY A 31 -2.55 -5.98 -1.61
N SER A 32 -2.25 -4.69 -1.65
CA SER A 32 -0.97 -4.11 -1.24
C SER A 32 -0.56 -4.45 0.19
N SER A 33 0.67 -4.94 0.37
CA SER A 33 1.31 -5.11 1.67
C SER A 33 1.47 -3.78 2.43
N THR A 34 1.71 -2.69 1.72
CA THR A 34 1.83 -1.34 2.29
C THR A 34 0.52 -0.84 2.89
N VAL A 35 -0.61 -1.09 2.21
CA VAL A 35 -1.95 -0.67 2.68
C VAL A 35 -2.51 -1.66 3.71
N PHE A 36 -1.99 -2.88 3.76
CA PHE A 36 -2.44 -3.97 4.63
C PHE A 36 -2.59 -3.55 6.11
N PRO A 37 -1.59 -2.91 6.77
CA PRO A 37 -1.73 -2.54 8.19
C PRO A 37 -2.84 -1.49 8.41
N PHE A 38 -3.03 -0.55 7.51
CA PHE A 38 -4.10 0.43 7.59
C PHE A 38 -5.48 -0.22 7.38
N SER A 39 -5.59 -1.04 6.34
CA SER A 39 -6.82 -1.76 6.01
C SER A 39 -7.24 -2.72 7.13
N THR A 40 -6.28 -3.36 7.80
CA THR A 40 -6.52 -4.24 8.96
C THR A 40 -7.03 -3.45 10.18
N ALA A 41 -6.42 -2.29 10.46
CA ALA A 41 -6.86 -1.44 11.56
C ALA A 41 -8.31 -0.96 11.36
N VAL A 42 -8.66 -0.55 10.13
CA VAL A 42 -10.04 -0.17 9.79
C VAL A 42 -10.98 -1.38 9.88
N ALA A 43 -10.55 -2.58 9.45
CA ALA A 43 -11.35 -3.80 9.56
C ALA A 43 -11.68 -4.14 11.03
N GLU A 44 -10.71 -3.98 11.93
CA GLU A 44 -10.90 -4.17 13.36
C GLU A 44 -11.84 -3.11 13.97
N ALA A 45 -11.68 -1.83 13.60
CA ALA A 45 -12.55 -0.74 14.04
C ALA A 45 -13.98 -0.97 13.57
N PHE A 46 -14.17 -1.30 12.29
CA PHE A 46 -15.47 -1.64 11.70
C PHE A 46 -16.15 -2.80 12.43
N GLY A 47 -15.43 -3.91 12.66
CA GLY A 47 -16.01 -5.06 13.38
C GLY A 47 -16.45 -4.71 14.80
N LYS A 48 -15.67 -3.85 15.50
CA LYS A 48 -16.01 -3.39 16.87
C LYS A 48 -17.21 -2.44 16.89
N SER A 49 -17.29 -1.51 15.95
CA SER A 49 -18.31 -0.45 15.93
C SER A 49 -19.65 -0.95 15.42
N THR A 50 -19.67 -1.86 14.45
CA THR A 50 -20.91 -2.33 13.78
C THR A 50 -21.40 -3.67 14.32
N GLY A 51 -20.55 -4.49 14.93
CA GLY A 51 -20.87 -5.87 15.29
C GLY A 51 -20.93 -6.83 14.10
N ASN A 52 -20.64 -6.37 12.88
CA ASN A 52 -20.51 -7.23 11.71
C ASN A 52 -19.24 -8.08 11.78
N PRO A 53 -19.16 -9.21 11.04
CA PRO A 53 -17.92 -9.97 10.92
C PRO A 53 -16.76 -9.08 10.46
N THR A 54 -15.65 -9.13 11.19
CA THR A 54 -14.43 -8.38 10.84
C THR A 54 -13.97 -8.79 9.42
N PRO A 55 -13.77 -7.84 8.49
CA PRO A 55 -13.27 -8.12 7.15
C PRO A 55 -11.98 -8.94 7.14
N VAL A 56 -11.88 -9.89 6.21
CA VAL A 56 -10.62 -10.61 5.97
C VAL A 56 -9.75 -9.78 5.04
N VAL A 57 -8.55 -9.42 5.51
CA VAL A 57 -7.56 -8.67 4.73
C VAL A 57 -6.38 -9.57 4.41
N GLU A 58 -6.06 -9.73 3.12
CA GLU A 58 -4.96 -10.57 2.64
C GLU A 58 -3.92 -9.73 1.88
N SER A 59 -2.65 -9.87 2.25
CA SER A 59 -1.53 -9.22 1.55
C SER A 59 -1.11 -10.07 0.34
N THR A 60 -1.51 -9.63 -0.86
CA THR A 60 -1.20 -10.31 -2.15
C THR A 60 -0.38 -9.45 -3.10
N GLY A 61 0.06 -8.27 -2.62
CA GLY A 61 0.66 -7.21 -3.42
C GLY A 61 -0.36 -6.51 -4.34
N SER A 62 -0.11 -5.24 -4.69
CA SER A 62 -1.04 -4.43 -5.50
C SER A 62 -1.44 -5.09 -6.82
N GLY A 63 -0.49 -5.68 -7.55
CA GLY A 63 -0.76 -6.33 -8.83
C GLY A 63 -1.51 -7.65 -8.69
N GLY A 64 -1.21 -8.44 -7.65
CA GLY A 64 -1.90 -9.67 -7.31
C GLY A 64 -3.36 -9.41 -6.91
N GLY A 65 -3.57 -8.46 -6.01
CA GLY A 65 -4.90 -8.05 -5.56
C GLY A 65 -5.78 -7.54 -6.69
N LEU A 66 -5.27 -6.63 -7.52
CA LEU A 66 -6.00 -6.13 -8.69
C LEU A 66 -6.37 -7.24 -9.67
N LYS A 67 -5.46 -8.22 -9.88
CA LYS A 67 -5.76 -9.39 -10.72
C LYS A 67 -6.89 -10.24 -10.15
N LEU A 68 -6.89 -10.51 -8.84
CA LEU A 68 -7.96 -11.27 -8.16
C LEU A 68 -9.28 -10.49 -8.17
N PHE A 69 -9.24 -9.20 -7.87
CA PHE A 69 -10.39 -8.31 -7.89
C PHE A 69 -11.08 -8.26 -9.26
N CYS A 70 -10.30 -8.25 -10.34
CA CYS A 70 -10.80 -8.20 -11.72
C CYS A 70 -11.23 -9.57 -12.29
N GLN A 71 -11.37 -10.64 -11.48
CA GLN A 71 -11.76 -11.97 -11.99
C GLN A 71 -13.26 -12.11 -12.30
N GLY A 72 -14.09 -11.20 -11.80
CA GLY A 72 -15.53 -11.21 -12.03
C GLY A 72 -16.31 -10.52 -10.92
N VAL A 73 -17.64 -10.61 -11.00
CA VAL A 73 -18.60 -10.01 -10.03
C VAL A 73 -19.26 -11.04 -9.11
N GLY A 74 -18.83 -12.29 -9.15
CA GLY A 74 -19.31 -13.32 -8.22
C GLY A 74 -18.82 -13.07 -6.79
N THR A 75 -19.61 -13.43 -5.79
CA THR A 75 -19.28 -13.25 -4.36
C THR A 75 -18.12 -14.12 -3.88
N ASP A 76 -17.61 -15.02 -4.70
CA ASP A 76 -16.36 -15.76 -4.50
C ASP A 76 -15.11 -14.92 -4.77
N THR A 77 -15.25 -13.78 -5.49
CA THR A 77 -14.17 -12.83 -5.77
C THR A 77 -14.08 -11.75 -4.69
N PRO A 78 -12.92 -11.03 -4.55
CA PRO A 78 -12.76 -9.96 -3.57
C PRO A 78 -13.72 -8.78 -3.79
N ASP A 79 -14.18 -8.18 -2.69
CA ASP A 79 -15.04 -6.98 -2.69
C ASP A 79 -14.25 -5.72 -2.87
N ILE A 80 -13.06 -5.69 -2.22
CA ILE A 80 -12.16 -4.55 -2.17
C ILE A 80 -10.74 -5.02 -2.51
N THR A 81 -9.99 -4.17 -3.18
CA THR A 81 -8.55 -4.37 -3.37
C THR A 81 -7.75 -3.13 -3.01
N ASN A 82 -6.69 -3.34 -2.25
CA ASN A 82 -5.75 -2.31 -1.83
C ASN A 82 -4.60 -2.18 -2.84
N ALA A 83 -4.13 -0.97 -3.08
CA ALA A 83 -2.98 -0.75 -3.95
C ALA A 83 -2.10 0.42 -3.48
N SER A 84 -0.78 0.25 -3.53
CA SER A 84 0.22 1.30 -3.25
C SER A 84 0.62 2.10 -4.48
N ARG A 85 -0.25 2.11 -5.47
CA ARG A 85 -0.22 2.91 -6.70
C ARG A 85 -1.61 2.92 -7.32
N ARG A 86 -1.89 3.91 -8.15
CA ARG A 86 -3.14 3.89 -8.89
C ARG A 86 -3.24 2.67 -9.81
N MET A 87 -4.45 2.17 -10.03
CA MET A 87 -4.77 1.13 -11.01
C MET A 87 -4.22 1.51 -12.38
N LYS A 88 -3.64 0.56 -13.10
CA LYS A 88 -3.11 0.79 -14.45
C LYS A 88 -4.21 0.60 -15.52
N ALA A 89 -4.07 1.28 -16.66
CA ALA A 89 -5.01 1.15 -17.78
C ALA A 89 -5.26 -0.32 -18.19
N LYS A 90 -4.21 -1.16 -18.20
CA LYS A 90 -4.34 -2.59 -18.50
C LYS A 90 -5.14 -3.36 -17.45
N GLU A 91 -5.05 -2.97 -16.18
CA GLU A 91 -5.79 -3.60 -15.08
C GLU A 91 -7.26 -3.18 -15.13
N PHE A 92 -7.54 -1.90 -15.38
CA PHE A 92 -8.90 -1.40 -15.62
C PHE A 92 -9.56 -2.11 -16.82
N LYS A 93 -8.82 -2.27 -17.93
CA LYS A 93 -9.31 -3.04 -19.09
C LYS A 93 -9.58 -4.50 -18.76
N LEU A 94 -8.73 -5.15 -17.95
CA LEU A 94 -8.94 -6.53 -17.46
C LEU A 94 -10.22 -6.63 -16.64
N CYS A 95 -10.44 -5.71 -15.70
CA CYS A 95 -11.67 -5.63 -14.92
C CYS A 95 -12.90 -5.56 -15.82
N ASN A 96 -12.92 -4.60 -16.75
CA ASN A 96 -14.04 -4.41 -17.69
C ASN A 96 -14.32 -5.65 -18.55
N SER A 97 -13.26 -6.31 -19.05
CA SER A 97 -13.42 -7.52 -19.87
C SER A 97 -14.01 -8.72 -19.11
N ASN A 98 -13.92 -8.72 -17.78
CA ASN A 98 -14.49 -9.72 -16.90
C ASN A 98 -15.78 -9.26 -16.20
N GLY A 99 -16.42 -8.17 -16.69
CA GLY A 99 -17.69 -7.66 -16.18
C GLY A 99 -17.59 -6.81 -14.90
N VAL A 100 -16.37 -6.53 -14.40
CA VAL A 100 -16.16 -5.59 -13.28
C VAL A 100 -16.03 -4.19 -13.87
N THR A 101 -17.16 -3.56 -14.20
CA THR A 101 -17.22 -2.27 -14.92
C THR A 101 -17.32 -1.07 -13.97
N ASP A 102 -18.05 -1.25 -12.86
CA ASP A 102 -18.33 -0.19 -11.90
C ASP A 102 -17.38 -0.34 -10.70
N ILE A 103 -16.29 0.44 -10.73
CA ILE A 103 -15.23 0.44 -9.72
C ILE A 103 -15.22 1.80 -9.03
N ILE A 104 -15.33 1.82 -7.71
CA ILE A 104 -15.17 3.04 -6.91
C ILE A 104 -13.71 3.12 -6.47
N GLU A 105 -13.03 4.20 -6.82
CA GLU A 105 -11.65 4.49 -6.37
C GLU A 105 -11.67 5.38 -5.14
N SER A 106 -10.86 5.04 -4.15
CA SER A 106 -10.54 5.90 -3.01
C SER A 106 -9.04 6.09 -2.89
N VAL A 107 -8.61 7.31 -2.61
CA VAL A 107 -7.23 7.62 -2.22
C VAL A 107 -7.17 7.56 -0.69
N VAL A 108 -6.33 6.68 -0.15
CA VAL A 108 -6.19 6.49 1.31
C VAL A 108 -5.38 7.61 1.95
N GLY A 109 -4.31 8.01 1.27
CA GLY A 109 -3.29 8.92 1.75
C GLY A 109 -1.97 8.62 1.06
N PHE A 110 -0.87 8.95 1.72
CA PHE A 110 0.47 8.78 1.17
C PHE A 110 1.33 7.90 2.08
N ASP A 111 2.29 7.23 1.45
CA ASP A 111 3.39 6.53 2.10
C ASP A 111 4.68 7.24 1.68
N GLY A 112 5.48 7.66 2.64
CA GLY A 112 6.75 8.33 2.42
C GLY A 112 7.84 7.69 3.28
N ILE A 113 8.86 7.13 2.65
CA ILE A 113 10.00 6.52 3.34
C ILE A 113 11.16 7.48 3.34
N VAL A 114 11.68 7.79 4.50
CA VAL A 114 12.79 8.72 4.66
C VAL A 114 14.10 8.00 4.99
N VAL A 115 15.19 8.62 4.57
CA VAL A 115 16.53 8.36 5.11
C VAL A 115 16.85 9.56 5.99
N ALA A 116 17.12 9.34 7.26
CA ALA A 116 17.30 10.43 8.23
C ALA A 116 18.49 10.18 9.15
N ASN A 117 19.03 11.26 9.71
CA ASN A 117 20.07 11.23 10.74
C ASN A 117 19.81 12.31 11.79
N THR A 118 20.68 12.40 12.81
CA THR A 118 20.56 13.44 13.83
C THR A 118 20.84 14.83 13.23
N LYS A 119 20.22 15.88 13.80
CA LYS A 119 20.40 17.26 13.32
C LYS A 119 21.87 17.72 13.25
N ASN A 120 22.69 17.25 14.19
CA ASN A 120 24.10 17.62 14.30
C ASN A 120 25.03 16.78 13.42
N ALA A 121 24.52 15.69 12.82
CA ALA A 121 25.29 14.87 11.89
C ALA A 121 25.49 15.58 10.54
N PRO A 122 26.45 15.13 9.70
CA PRO A 122 26.61 15.66 8.35
C PRO A 122 25.34 15.57 7.51
N GLU A 123 25.16 16.49 6.57
CA GLU A 123 24.09 16.40 5.59
C GLU A 123 24.35 15.30 4.57
N PHE A 124 23.30 14.56 4.23
CA PHE A 124 23.29 13.58 3.16
C PHE A 124 22.46 14.09 1.99
N LYS A 125 23.11 14.26 0.83
CA LYS A 125 22.46 14.51 -0.46
C LYS A 125 22.50 13.22 -1.26
N LEU A 126 21.44 12.45 -1.17
CA LEU A 126 21.38 11.12 -1.75
C LEU A 126 20.64 11.14 -3.09
N THR A 127 20.86 10.09 -3.86
CA THR A 127 20.01 9.71 -4.98
C THR A 127 19.61 8.24 -4.80
N ARG A 128 18.61 7.79 -5.55
CA ARG A 128 18.23 6.37 -5.51
C ARG A 128 19.36 5.48 -6.04
N GLU A 129 20.16 5.97 -6.99
CA GLU A 129 21.35 5.27 -7.51
C GLU A 129 22.44 5.12 -6.43
N ILE A 130 22.65 6.15 -5.60
CA ILE A 130 23.56 6.08 -4.46
C ILE A 130 23.09 5.05 -3.45
N LEU A 131 21.78 5.07 -3.08
CA LEU A 131 21.20 4.10 -2.17
C LEU A 131 21.30 2.67 -2.71
N PHE A 132 21.07 2.47 -4.00
CA PHE A 132 21.25 1.17 -4.67
C PHE A 132 22.71 0.70 -4.55
N LYS A 133 23.70 1.53 -4.89
CA LYS A 133 25.12 1.19 -4.80
C LYS A 133 25.56 0.93 -3.36
N ALA A 134 25.03 1.67 -2.39
CA ALA A 134 25.37 1.53 -0.98
C ALA A 134 24.86 0.22 -0.38
N LEU A 135 23.64 -0.20 -0.75
CA LEU A 135 22.88 -1.20 0.00
C LEU A 135 22.55 -2.47 -0.78
N ALA A 136 22.66 -2.49 -2.10
CA ALA A 136 22.38 -3.69 -2.89
C ALA A 136 23.60 -4.63 -2.91
N LYS A 137 23.35 -5.95 -2.76
CA LYS A 137 24.38 -6.99 -2.95
C LYS A 137 24.97 -6.93 -4.36
N GLY A 138 26.28 -7.19 -4.47
CA GLY A 138 26.96 -7.27 -5.76
C GLY A 138 27.29 -5.92 -6.39
N GLN A 139 27.22 -4.82 -5.63
CA GLN A 139 27.55 -3.47 -6.10
C GLN A 139 28.96 -2.99 -5.67
N GLY A 140 29.90 -3.95 -5.47
CA GLY A 140 31.28 -3.66 -5.04
C GLY A 140 31.41 -3.47 -3.52
N GLU A 141 30.34 -3.62 -2.77
CA GLU A 141 30.25 -3.55 -1.30
C GLU A 141 31.06 -2.38 -0.70
N PRO A 142 30.80 -1.13 -1.11
CA PRO A 142 31.50 0.03 -0.54
C PRO A 142 31.29 0.06 0.98
N THR A 143 32.32 0.47 1.72
CA THR A 143 32.27 0.56 3.19
C THR A 143 32.00 1.97 3.68
N MET A 144 32.35 2.98 2.89
CA MET A 144 32.22 4.39 3.21
C MET A 144 31.33 5.09 2.18
N TRP A 145 30.53 6.07 2.61
CA TRP A 145 29.65 6.83 1.71
C TRP A 145 30.44 7.58 0.63
N ASN A 146 31.60 8.15 0.96
CA ASN A 146 32.44 8.90 0.01
C ASN A 146 33.19 8.02 -1.01
N GLU A 147 33.16 6.69 -0.85
CA GLU A 147 33.62 5.75 -1.91
C GLU A 147 32.63 5.69 -3.07
N ILE A 148 31.34 5.95 -2.81
CA ILE A 148 30.28 5.96 -3.82
C ILE A 148 30.22 7.29 -4.53
N ASP A 149 30.30 8.38 -3.76
CA ASP A 149 30.32 9.77 -4.24
C ASP A 149 31.20 10.61 -3.31
N PRO A 150 32.29 11.22 -3.82
CA PRO A 150 33.21 12.04 -3.01
C PRO A 150 32.55 13.23 -2.31
N SER A 151 31.35 13.67 -2.73
CA SER A 151 30.60 14.75 -2.08
C SER A 151 29.89 14.32 -0.80
N LEU A 152 29.79 13.01 -0.55
CA LEU A 152 29.17 12.46 0.64
C LEU A 152 30.14 12.45 1.82
N PRO A 153 29.64 12.38 3.06
CA PRO A 153 30.48 12.31 4.24
C PRO A 153 31.45 11.12 4.21
N ALA A 154 32.69 11.33 4.69
CA ALA A 154 33.64 10.25 4.92
C ALA A 154 33.24 9.46 6.20
N ALA A 155 32.10 8.81 6.13
CA ALA A 155 31.50 8.02 7.20
C ALA A 155 31.21 6.60 6.71
N LYS A 156 31.25 5.63 7.64
CA LYS A 156 30.89 4.24 7.35
C LYS A 156 29.43 4.16 6.90
N ILE A 157 29.17 3.31 5.93
CA ILE A 157 27.81 2.97 5.55
C ILE A 157 27.21 2.10 6.67
N GLU A 158 26.30 2.69 7.42
CA GLU A 158 25.53 2.02 8.47
C GLU A 158 24.09 2.57 8.43
N VAL A 159 23.20 1.75 7.92
CA VAL A 159 21.78 2.09 7.73
C VAL A 159 20.95 1.24 8.66
N LEU A 160 20.30 1.89 9.62
CA LEU A 160 19.39 1.24 10.57
C LEU A 160 17.98 1.29 9.99
N GLY A 161 17.35 0.16 9.85
CA GLY A 161 15.99 0.12 9.26
C GLY A 161 15.18 -1.08 9.71
N PRO A 162 13.91 -1.16 9.29
CA PRO A 162 13.04 -2.25 9.67
C PRO A 162 13.43 -3.58 9.01
N PRO A 163 12.96 -4.73 9.58
CA PRO A 163 13.26 -6.07 9.09
C PRO A 163 12.58 -6.37 7.73
N PRO A 164 12.95 -7.46 7.07
CA PRO A 164 12.32 -7.87 5.80
C PRO A 164 10.81 -8.14 5.87
N SER A 165 10.25 -8.36 7.06
CA SER A 165 8.79 -8.52 7.28
C SER A 165 8.01 -7.21 7.23
N SER A 166 8.70 -6.07 7.27
CA SER A 166 8.10 -4.74 7.34
C SER A 166 7.60 -4.22 6.00
N GLY A 167 6.39 -3.65 5.98
CA GLY A 167 5.88 -2.92 4.81
C GLY A 167 6.71 -1.67 4.47
N THR A 168 7.32 -1.01 5.46
CA THR A 168 8.27 0.09 5.27
C THR A 168 9.54 -0.39 4.56
N ARG A 169 10.05 -1.57 4.93
CA ARG A 169 11.19 -2.19 4.24
C ARG A 169 10.85 -2.52 2.80
N ASP A 170 9.70 -3.14 2.52
CA ASP A 170 9.23 -3.41 1.16
C ASP A 170 9.13 -2.13 0.32
N ALA A 171 8.59 -1.06 0.92
CA ALA A 171 8.48 0.24 0.27
C ALA A 171 9.86 0.84 -0.06
N PHE A 172 10.78 0.80 0.88
CA PHE A 172 12.15 1.25 0.67
C PHE A 172 12.86 0.47 -0.44
N GLU A 173 12.73 -0.86 -0.44
CA GLU A 173 13.30 -1.69 -1.50
C GLU A 173 12.72 -1.35 -2.89
N GLU A 174 11.39 -1.19 -2.99
CA GLU A 174 10.75 -0.86 -4.27
C GLU A 174 11.09 0.56 -4.75
N LEU A 175 10.92 1.57 -3.87
CA LEU A 175 10.96 2.98 -4.24
C LEU A 175 12.40 3.54 -4.29
N ALA A 176 13.30 3.02 -3.48
CA ALA A 176 14.69 3.48 -3.45
C ALA A 176 15.63 2.51 -4.18
N ILE A 177 15.72 1.26 -3.73
CA ILE A 177 16.74 0.31 -4.20
C ILE A 177 16.47 -0.15 -5.63
N GLN A 178 15.29 -0.74 -5.89
CA GLN A 178 14.92 -1.21 -7.23
C GLN A 178 14.77 -0.05 -8.24
N ALA A 179 14.30 1.11 -7.77
CA ALA A 179 14.23 2.29 -8.63
C ALA A 179 15.62 2.86 -8.95
N GLY A 180 16.55 2.84 -7.99
CA GLY A 180 17.96 3.20 -8.20
C GLY A 180 18.65 2.24 -9.18
N CYS A 181 18.43 0.94 -9.02
CA CYS A 181 18.90 -0.08 -9.95
C CYS A 181 18.47 0.20 -11.40
N LYS A 182 17.18 0.51 -11.62
CA LYS A 182 16.66 0.85 -12.96
C LYS A 182 17.28 2.13 -13.52
N LYS A 183 17.50 3.14 -12.67
CA LYS A 183 18.16 4.39 -13.06
C LYS A 183 19.65 4.18 -13.38
N SER A 184 20.29 3.16 -12.78
CA SER A 184 21.64 2.74 -13.12
C SER A 184 21.72 1.94 -14.43
N GLY A 185 20.61 1.78 -15.16
CA GLY A 185 20.56 1.18 -16.50
C GLY A 185 20.36 -0.33 -16.52
N LEU A 186 20.11 -0.98 -15.37
CA LEU A 186 19.83 -2.39 -15.29
C LEU A 186 18.39 -2.74 -15.67
N ASP A 187 18.15 -3.94 -16.18
CA ASP A 187 16.83 -4.39 -16.61
C ASP A 187 15.88 -4.63 -15.43
N LYS A 188 14.58 -4.66 -15.74
CA LYS A 188 13.53 -4.77 -14.73
C LYS A 188 13.56 -6.09 -13.95
N ALA A 189 13.96 -7.19 -14.57
CA ALA A 189 13.97 -8.51 -13.91
C ALA A 189 15.11 -8.56 -12.90
N THR A 190 16.30 -8.12 -13.31
CA THR A 190 17.47 -7.94 -12.44
C THR A 190 17.14 -7.04 -11.25
N CYS A 191 16.52 -5.86 -11.49
CA CYS A 191 16.20 -4.92 -10.43
C CYS A 191 15.14 -5.43 -9.44
N LYS A 192 14.25 -6.33 -9.85
CA LYS A 192 13.29 -6.96 -8.94
C LYS A 192 13.92 -8.05 -8.05
N ALA A 193 15.02 -8.62 -8.49
CA ALA A 193 15.73 -9.67 -7.76
C ALA A 193 16.86 -9.13 -6.87
N VAL A 194 17.02 -7.81 -6.80
CA VAL A 194 18.03 -7.18 -5.94
C VAL A 194 17.71 -7.45 -4.47
N GLU A 195 18.72 -7.92 -3.76
CA GLU A 195 18.68 -8.11 -2.31
C GLU A 195 19.50 -7.02 -1.62
N ILE A 196 19.06 -6.62 -0.43
CA ILE A 196 19.84 -5.71 0.44
C ILE A 196 20.98 -6.51 1.11
N ARG A 197 22.11 -5.84 1.30
CA ARG A 197 23.32 -6.38 1.95
C ARG A 197 23.04 -6.78 3.40
N ASP A 198 23.71 -7.85 3.83
CA ASP A 198 23.65 -8.42 5.19
C ASP A 198 25.01 -8.42 5.91
N ASP A 199 25.97 -7.65 5.39
CA ASP A 199 27.34 -7.51 5.89
C ASP A 199 27.51 -6.37 6.92
N GLY A 200 26.39 -5.84 7.41
CA GLY A 200 26.35 -4.74 8.39
C GLY A 200 26.22 -3.34 7.79
N ALA A 201 26.16 -3.19 6.46
CA ALA A 201 25.82 -1.91 5.83
C ALA A 201 24.33 -1.55 6.04
N TYR A 202 23.46 -2.55 6.04
CA TYR A 202 22.09 -2.42 6.52
C TYR A 202 21.91 -3.29 7.77
N VAL A 203 21.39 -2.68 8.84
CA VAL A 203 21.17 -3.33 10.13
C VAL A 203 19.68 -3.36 10.43
N ASP A 204 19.15 -4.54 10.63
CA ASP A 204 17.81 -4.73 11.16
C ASP A 204 17.72 -4.15 12.58
N ALA A 205 16.92 -3.09 12.72
CA ALA A 205 16.75 -2.39 13.99
C ALA A 205 15.40 -2.70 14.66
N GLY A 206 14.60 -3.61 14.07
CA GLY A 206 13.27 -3.98 14.54
C GLY A 206 12.15 -3.20 13.87
N GLU A 207 10.91 -3.63 14.12
CA GLU A 207 9.68 -3.02 13.55
C GLU A 207 9.30 -1.68 14.17
N ASN A 208 9.86 -1.36 15.35
CA ASN A 208 9.51 -0.15 16.08
C ASN A 208 10.43 1.01 15.68
N ASP A 209 9.92 1.95 14.91
CA ASP A 209 10.66 3.10 14.42
C ASP A 209 11.25 3.97 15.57
N ASN A 210 10.62 3.99 16.75
CA ASN A 210 11.19 4.67 17.92
C ASN A 210 12.53 4.07 18.38
N LEU A 211 12.75 2.76 18.14
CA LEU A 211 14.07 2.14 18.41
C LEU A 211 15.12 2.62 17.42
N ILE A 212 14.73 2.83 16.17
CA ILE A 212 15.64 3.40 15.16
C ILE A 212 16.03 4.82 15.57
N VAL A 213 15.06 5.67 15.94
CA VAL A 213 15.31 7.03 16.42
C VAL A 213 16.28 7.02 17.62
N SER A 214 16.03 6.19 18.63
CA SER A 214 16.90 6.08 19.82
C SER A 214 18.32 5.63 19.45
N LYS A 215 18.47 4.70 18.51
CA LYS A 215 19.79 4.26 18.00
C LYS A 215 20.53 5.35 17.26
N LEU A 216 19.83 6.19 16.48
CA LEU A 216 20.40 7.34 15.79
C LEU A 216 20.91 8.40 16.78
N GLU A 217 20.18 8.66 17.87
CA GLU A 217 20.63 9.55 18.95
C GLU A 217 21.95 9.06 19.60
N ALA A 218 22.12 7.73 19.70
CA ALA A 218 23.34 7.11 20.22
C ALA A 218 24.48 7.01 19.21
N ASN A 219 24.21 7.06 17.91
CA ASN A 219 25.19 6.93 16.83
C ASN A 219 24.97 7.97 15.71
N ALA A 220 25.59 9.12 15.86
CA ALA A 220 25.47 10.23 14.90
C ALA A 220 26.05 9.93 13.49
N ASN A 221 26.80 8.84 13.31
CA ASN A 221 27.33 8.43 12.01
C ASN A 221 26.39 7.52 11.22
N ALA A 222 25.39 6.92 11.87
CA ALA A 222 24.38 6.09 11.23
C ALA A 222 23.28 6.94 10.57
N VAL A 223 22.61 6.36 9.59
CA VAL A 223 21.36 6.88 9.03
C VAL A 223 20.23 5.87 9.31
N GLY A 224 19.02 6.36 9.50
CA GLY A 224 17.83 5.53 9.73
C GLY A 224 16.91 5.53 8.51
N VAL A 225 16.22 4.42 8.29
CA VAL A 225 15.15 4.28 7.29
C VAL A 225 13.86 3.99 8.03
N PHE A 226 12.85 4.86 7.87
CA PHE A 226 11.54 4.74 8.51
C PHE A 226 10.49 5.63 7.82
N GLY A 227 9.23 5.58 8.28
CA GLY A 227 8.15 6.40 7.73
C GLY A 227 8.32 7.89 8.03
N PHE A 228 7.88 8.75 7.12
CA PHE A 228 7.95 10.21 7.26
C PHE A 228 7.27 10.73 8.54
N SER A 229 6.17 10.14 8.96
CA SER A 229 5.47 10.54 10.19
C SER A 229 6.37 10.50 11.43
N PHE A 230 7.30 9.55 11.51
CA PHE A 230 8.28 9.49 12.60
C PHE A 230 9.37 10.56 12.48
N LEU A 231 9.76 10.94 11.26
CA LEU A 231 10.64 12.09 11.06
C LEU A 231 9.97 13.37 11.53
N ASP A 232 8.71 13.57 11.18
CA ASP A 232 7.93 14.76 11.53
C ASP A 232 7.74 14.88 13.04
N GLN A 233 7.36 13.80 13.71
CA GLN A 233 7.21 13.72 15.17
C GLN A 233 8.53 13.94 15.94
N ASN A 234 9.68 13.70 15.31
CA ASN A 234 11.01 13.86 15.89
C ASN A 234 11.83 14.95 15.18
N ALA A 235 11.14 15.93 14.58
CA ALA A 235 11.77 17.02 13.84
C ALA A 235 12.63 17.96 14.70
N ASP A 236 12.54 17.87 16.02
CA ASP A 236 13.43 18.53 16.97
C ASP A 236 14.83 17.86 17.05
N LYS A 237 14.93 16.57 16.79
CA LYS A 237 16.14 15.74 16.96
C LYS A 237 16.74 15.28 15.63
N LEU A 238 15.92 15.00 14.65
CA LEU A 238 16.28 14.40 13.37
C LEU A 238 16.14 15.37 12.20
N LYS A 239 16.85 15.05 11.11
CA LYS A 239 16.67 15.67 9.80
C LYS A 239 16.66 14.60 8.71
N GLY A 240 15.80 14.79 7.72
CA GLY A 240 15.74 13.91 6.57
C GLY A 240 16.77 14.26 5.51
N ALA A 241 17.35 13.24 4.91
CA ALA A 241 18.24 13.40 3.77
C ALA A 241 17.45 13.87 2.53
N VAL A 242 18.06 14.79 1.78
CA VAL A 242 17.55 15.16 0.45
C VAL A 242 17.79 14.00 -0.52
N ILE A 243 16.76 13.54 -1.21
CA ILE A 243 16.88 12.46 -2.21
C ILE A 243 16.48 12.98 -3.59
N GLY A 244 17.41 12.89 -4.54
CA GLY A 244 17.19 13.40 -5.90
C GLY A 244 16.96 14.91 -5.98
N GLY A 245 17.48 15.67 -5.02
CA GLY A 245 17.32 17.13 -4.94
C GLY A 245 16.06 17.57 -4.18
N VAL A 246 15.23 16.64 -3.67
CA VAL A 246 13.96 16.94 -2.98
C VAL A 246 14.04 16.53 -1.51
N ALA A 247 13.67 17.45 -0.62
CA ALA A 247 13.59 17.17 0.82
C ALA A 247 12.31 16.39 1.17
N PRO A 248 12.35 15.50 2.18
CA PRO A 248 11.17 14.81 2.67
C PRO A 248 10.32 15.76 3.54
N THR A 249 9.44 16.48 2.89
CA THR A 249 8.43 17.32 3.55
C THR A 249 7.04 16.80 3.22
N PHE A 250 6.05 17.14 4.04
CA PHE A 250 4.66 16.78 3.78
C PHE A 250 4.24 17.21 2.35
N ASP A 251 4.50 18.46 1.97
CA ASP A 251 4.12 18.98 0.66
C ASP A 251 4.79 18.21 -0.50
N ASN A 252 6.08 17.90 -0.39
CA ASN A 252 6.81 17.16 -1.43
C ASN A 252 6.36 15.70 -1.52
N ILE A 253 5.88 15.10 -0.42
CA ILE A 253 5.33 13.76 -0.40
C ILE A 253 3.91 13.77 -0.99
N ALA A 254 3.08 14.71 -0.57
CA ALA A 254 1.70 14.86 -1.03
C ALA A 254 1.61 15.21 -2.53
N SER A 255 2.55 16.03 -3.05
CA SER A 255 2.66 16.33 -4.48
C SER A 255 3.25 15.17 -5.31
N GLY A 256 3.94 14.21 -4.66
CA GLY A 256 4.67 13.14 -5.32
C GLY A 256 6.03 13.55 -5.88
N ASP A 257 6.55 14.73 -5.52
CA ASP A 257 7.88 15.21 -5.92
C ASP A 257 8.99 14.48 -5.17
N TYR A 258 8.76 14.13 -3.89
CA TYR A 258 9.70 13.32 -3.13
C TYR A 258 9.79 11.91 -3.70
N PRO A 259 10.99 11.47 -4.17
CA PRO A 259 11.08 10.28 -5.02
C PRO A 259 10.90 8.94 -4.28
N VAL A 260 10.86 8.94 -2.95
CA VAL A 260 10.63 7.75 -2.11
C VAL A 260 9.27 7.88 -1.42
N SER A 261 8.27 8.31 -2.19
CA SER A 261 6.88 8.41 -1.75
C SER A 261 5.92 7.83 -2.80
N ARG A 262 4.72 7.52 -2.38
CA ARG A 262 3.64 7.02 -3.25
C ARG A 262 2.27 7.27 -2.64
N SER A 263 1.25 7.45 -3.49
CA SER A 263 -0.14 7.46 -3.07
C SER A 263 -0.65 6.03 -2.86
N MET A 264 -1.49 5.86 -1.86
CA MET A 264 -2.16 4.61 -1.55
C MET A 264 -3.64 4.68 -1.91
N TYR A 265 -4.20 3.54 -2.31
CA TYR A 265 -5.56 3.43 -2.82
C TYR A 265 -6.25 2.19 -2.28
N PHE A 266 -7.57 2.25 -2.21
CA PHE A 266 -8.40 1.06 -2.29
C PHE A 266 -9.46 1.21 -3.38
N TYR A 267 -9.91 0.09 -3.91
CA TYR A 267 -10.92 0.02 -4.97
C TYR A 267 -12.05 -0.88 -4.50
N ILE A 268 -13.30 -0.42 -4.67
CA ILE A 268 -14.50 -1.17 -4.28
C ILE A 268 -15.20 -1.66 -5.55
N LYS A 269 -15.60 -2.92 -5.55
CA LYS A 269 -16.45 -3.49 -6.57
C LYS A 269 -17.90 -3.10 -6.29
N LYS A 270 -18.45 -2.14 -7.05
CA LYS A 270 -19.81 -1.62 -6.84
C LYS A 270 -20.89 -2.70 -6.92
N ALA A 271 -20.68 -3.72 -7.76
CA ALA A 271 -21.59 -4.86 -7.87
C ALA A 271 -21.76 -5.66 -6.57
N HIS A 272 -20.83 -5.52 -5.62
CA HIS A 272 -20.92 -6.19 -4.31
C HIS A 272 -21.59 -5.31 -3.24
N VAL A 273 -21.80 -4.02 -3.50
CA VAL A 273 -22.50 -3.11 -2.59
C VAL A 273 -23.96 -3.53 -2.48
N GLY A 274 -24.43 -3.77 -1.25
CA GLY A 274 -25.77 -4.26 -0.97
C GLY A 274 -25.95 -5.77 -1.18
N VAL A 275 -24.94 -6.47 -1.72
CA VAL A 275 -24.91 -7.94 -1.86
C VAL A 275 -24.09 -8.56 -0.73
N VAL A 276 -22.89 -8.02 -0.48
CA VAL A 276 -22.06 -8.36 0.67
C VAL A 276 -22.29 -7.30 1.75
N PRO A 277 -22.79 -7.69 2.95
CA PRO A 277 -23.09 -6.73 4.01
C PRO A 277 -21.86 -5.94 4.45
N GLY A 278 -22.02 -4.66 4.74
CA GLY A 278 -21.01 -3.82 5.37
C GLY A 278 -19.96 -3.23 4.44
N VAL A 279 -19.97 -3.49 3.13
CA VAL A 279 -18.93 -2.99 2.20
C VAL A 279 -18.83 -1.47 2.21
N MET A 280 -19.96 -0.74 2.19
CA MET A 280 -19.96 0.71 2.22
C MET A 280 -19.72 1.27 3.62
N GLU A 281 -20.13 0.58 4.66
CA GLU A 281 -19.87 0.93 6.05
C GLU A 281 -18.36 0.82 6.37
N TYR A 282 -17.69 -0.23 5.86
CA TYR A 282 -16.23 -0.33 5.93
C TYR A 282 -15.54 0.80 5.16
N ALA A 283 -16.02 1.12 3.97
CA ALA A 283 -15.48 2.22 3.18
C ALA A 283 -15.70 3.58 3.89
N ALA A 284 -16.87 3.78 4.51
CA ALA A 284 -17.18 4.97 5.30
C ALA A 284 -16.23 5.12 6.49
N GLU A 285 -15.98 4.04 7.23
CA GLU A 285 -14.99 4.01 8.31
C GLU A 285 -13.61 4.43 7.80
N PHE A 286 -13.16 3.83 6.68
CA PHE A 286 -11.82 4.12 6.14
C PHE A 286 -11.63 5.58 5.72
N VAL A 287 -12.67 6.20 5.12
CA VAL A 287 -12.61 7.60 4.68
C VAL A 287 -13.12 8.60 5.72
N SER A 288 -13.36 8.14 6.94
CA SER A 288 -13.75 9.02 8.04
C SER A 288 -12.60 9.92 8.51
N GLY A 289 -12.92 11.08 9.09
CA GLY A 289 -11.92 11.93 9.73
C GLY A 289 -11.21 11.21 10.88
N ASP A 290 -11.95 10.39 11.63
CA ASP A 290 -11.42 9.64 12.78
C ASP A 290 -10.44 8.54 12.36
N ALA A 291 -10.54 8.00 11.14
CA ALA A 291 -9.61 7.00 10.63
C ALA A 291 -8.45 7.63 9.85
N SER A 292 -8.73 8.30 8.75
CA SER A 292 -7.70 8.76 7.79
C SER A 292 -7.57 10.28 7.67
N GLY A 293 -8.20 11.05 8.56
CA GLY A 293 -7.99 12.49 8.66
C GLY A 293 -6.67 12.86 9.35
N ASP A 294 -6.40 14.15 9.49
CA ASP A 294 -5.13 14.68 10.03
C ASP A 294 -4.79 14.15 11.43
N GLU A 295 -5.80 13.95 12.29
CA GLU A 295 -5.67 13.39 13.64
C GLU A 295 -6.27 11.97 13.72
N GLY A 296 -6.48 11.31 12.57
CA GLY A 296 -7.07 9.99 12.50
C GLY A 296 -6.13 8.91 13.05
N TYR A 297 -6.69 7.82 13.62
CA TYR A 297 -5.89 6.75 14.23
C TYR A 297 -4.92 6.04 13.27
N LEU A 298 -5.09 6.19 11.95
CA LEU A 298 -4.15 5.65 10.98
C LEU A 298 -2.84 6.45 10.89
N THR A 299 -2.83 7.71 11.33
CA THR A 299 -1.59 8.52 11.37
C THR A 299 -0.61 7.96 12.40
N GLU A 300 -1.11 7.40 13.52
CA GLU A 300 -0.29 6.71 14.52
C GLU A 300 0.40 5.46 13.94
N LYS A 301 -0.14 4.90 12.85
CA LYS A 301 0.43 3.77 12.09
C LYS A 301 1.30 4.20 10.93
N GLY A 302 1.57 5.50 10.80
CA GLY A 302 2.43 6.06 9.76
C GLY A 302 1.71 6.51 8.48
N LEU A 303 0.37 6.54 8.45
CA LEU A 303 -0.34 7.14 7.33
C LEU A 303 -0.01 8.64 7.23
N ILE A 304 0.36 9.09 6.06
CA ILE A 304 0.40 10.53 5.73
C ILE A 304 -0.96 10.87 5.14
N PRO A 305 -1.80 11.68 5.86
CA PRO A 305 -3.17 11.93 5.45
C PRO A 305 -3.24 12.77 4.16
N LEU A 306 -4.39 12.75 3.51
CA LEU A 306 -4.68 13.70 2.45
C LEU A 306 -4.84 15.11 3.05
N PRO A 307 -4.50 16.19 2.30
CA PRO A 307 -4.92 17.54 2.68
C PRO A 307 -6.43 17.60 2.91
N VAL A 308 -6.88 18.35 3.91
CA VAL A 308 -8.28 18.38 4.38
C VAL A 308 -9.31 18.48 3.25
N ALA A 309 -9.10 19.38 2.28
CA ALA A 309 -10.00 19.52 1.14
C ALA A 309 -10.04 18.25 0.26
N ALA A 310 -8.87 17.65 -0.01
CA ALA A 310 -8.79 16.42 -0.80
C ALA A 310 -9.39 15.21 -0.06
N HIS A 311 -9.24 15.16 1.27
CA HIS A 311 -9.88 14.14 2.12
C HIS A 311 -11.40 14.24 2.04
N THR A 312 -11.95 15.45 2.20
CA THR A 312 -13.40 15.71 2.10
C THR A 312 -13.95 15.32 0.72
N ASP A 313 -13.26 15.72 -0.35
CA ASP A 313 -13.68 15.38 -1.72
C ASP A 313 -13.62 13.87 -1.97
N ASN A 314 -12.58 13.19 -1.47
CA ASN A 314 -12.44 11.73 -1.59
C ASN A 314 -13.55 11.00 -0.84
N ALA A 315 -13.84 11.40 0.41
CA ALA A 315 -14.94 10.84 1.19
C ALA A 315 -16.29 11.04 0.47
N ALA A 316 -16.57 12.23 -0.06
CA ALA A 316 -17.79 12.49 -0.83
C ALA A 316 -17.92 11.61 -2.06
N LYS A 317 -16.83 11.40 -2.82
CA LYS A 317 -16.79 10.48 -3.99
C LYS A 317 -17.09 9.04 -3.59
N VAL A 318 -16.48 8.54 -2.52
CA VAL A 318 -16.71 7.18 -2.03
C VAL A 318 -18.15 7.03 -1.57
N MET A 319 -18.67 7.94 -0.75
CA MET A 319 -20.04 7.86 -0.20
C MET A 319 -21.11 8.03 -1.28
N SER A 320 -20.86 8.81 -2.34
CA SER A 320 -21.75 8.89 -3.51
C SER A 320 -21.60 7.71 -4.47
N GLN A 321 -20.70 6.76 -4.16
CA GLN A 321 -20.38 5.61 -5.02
C GLN A 321 -20.02 6.01 -6.45
N SER A 322 -19.25 7.10 -6.61
CA SER A 322 -18.77 7.57 -7.90
C SER A 322 -17.81 6.56 -8.51
N VAL A 323 -18.13 6.10 -9.71
CA VAL A 323 -17.32 5.10 -10.43
C VAL A 323 -16.24 5.73 -11.29
N MET A 324 -15.17 5.00 -11.50
CA MET A 324 -14.08 5.37 -12.42
C MET A 324 -14.60 5.40 -13.86
N SER A 325 -14.16 6.40 -14.61
CA SER A 325 -14.46 6.54 -16.05
C SER A 325 -13.40 5.89 -16.95
N GLY A 326 -12.24 5.53 -16.38
CA GLY A 326 -11.04 5.11 -17.12
C GLY A 326 -10.18 6.26 -17.67
N ASN A 327 -10.60 7.51 -17.43
CA ASN A 327 -9.90 8.73 -17.89
C ASN A 327 -9.08 9.40 -16.76
N GLU A 328 -8.90 8.72 -15.63
CA GLU A 328 -8.21 9.24 -14.43
C GLU A 328 -6.68 9.33 -14.57
N GLY A 329 -6.14 9.34 -15.78
CA GLY A 329 -4.70 9.35 -16.04
C GLY A 329 -4.03 8.02 -15.72
N LEU A 330 -4.73 6.92 -15.98
CA LEU A 330 -4.21 5.56 -15.78
C LEU A 330 -3.00 5.32 -16.70
N LYS A 331 -1.85 4.86 -16.13
CA LYS A 331 -0.57 4.63 -16.84
C LYS A 331 -0.43 3.18 -17.32
#